data_7816ce634d6a703e5211d595c2d55dc1
#
_entry.id   7816ce634d6a703e5211d595c2d55dc1
#
_cell.length_a   1.000
_cell.length_b   1.000
_cell.length_c   1.000
_cell.angle_alpha   90.00
_cell.angle_beta   90.00
_cell.angle_gamma   90.00
#
_symmetry.space_group_name_H-M   'P 1'
#
loop_
_entity.id
_entity.type
_entity.pdbx_description
1 polymer ?
#
loop_
_entity_poly.entity_id
_entity_poly.type
_entity_poly.pdbx_seq_one_letter_code
_entity_poly.pdbx_strand_id
1 'polypeptide(L)'
;MDFEKLTSKSKELIQDVINLAAKEKHQYISPEHLLKSLLEDRQIIDLILKSGGSLSQIRRETDAELAKIPAVSGQSVQSMMSQDFTRVMMEAEKLADKANDKYVTLERILQALSMTDGTKAHAVLSNGGVNPVKLNQAINEYRKGRLADSETAEDNFEALKKFAVDITAKAKEGKLDPVVGRDHEIRRRSEEHTSEL
;
A
#
# COMPACT_ATOMS: atom_id res chain seq x y z
N MET A 1 7.07 -10.91 14.18
CA MET A 1 7.14 -10.12 12.94
C MET A 1 8.36 -10.58 12.16
N ASP A 2 8.14 -11.08 10.97
CA ASP A 2 9.20 -11.56 10.09
C ASP A 2 9.52 -10.48 9.05
N PHE A 3 10.66 -9.81 9.20
CA PHE A 3 11.09 -8.73 8.29
C PHE A 3 11.41 -9.25 6.88
N GLU A 4 11.68 -10.55 6.73
CA GLU A 4 11.91 -11.14 5.41
C GLU A 4 10.64 -11.21 4.57
N LYS A 5 9.48 -11.20 5.23
CA LYS A 5 8.18 -11.16 4.55
C LYS A 5 7.73 -9.75 4.11
N LEU A 6 8.55 -8.74 4.27
CA LEU A 6 8.25 -7.38 3.80
C LEU A 6 8.74 -7.18 2.37
N THR A 7 7.98 -6.43 1.57
CA THR A 7 8.49 -5.92 0.28
C THR A 7 9.65 -4.95 0.50
N SER A 8 10.42 -4.67 -0.55
CA SER A 8 11.50 -3.67 -0.50
C SER A 8 10.99 -2.31 -0.03
N LYS A 9 9.84 -1.85 -0.55
CA LYS A 9 9.20 -0.60 -0.11
C LYS A 9 8.75 -0.64 1.34
N SER A 10 8.22 -1.77 1.80
CA SER A 10 7.83 -1.93 3.20
C SER A 10 9.04 -1.95 4.13
N LYS A 11 10.18 -2.51 3.71
CA LYS A 11 11.45 -2.43 4.47
C LYS A 11 11.96 -1.00 4.55
N GLU A 12 11.92 -0.25 3.45
CA GLU A 12 12.26 1.18 3.41
C GLU A 12 11.35 1.99 4.34
N LEU A 13 10.03 1.76 4.28
CA LEU A 13 9.07 2.39 5.20
C LEU A 13 9.46 2.16 6.66
N ILE A 14 9.76 0.92 7.05
CA ILE A 14 10.16 0.61 8.44
C ILE A 14 11.45 1.36 8.83
N GLN A 15 12.41 1.45 7.92
CA GLN A 15 13.64 2.22 8.18
C GLN A 15 13.34 3.71 8.38
N ASP A 16 12.47 4.29 7.56
CA ASP A 16 12.03 5.69 7.71
C ASP A 16 11.30 5.93 9.02
N VAL A 17 10.47 4.99 9.44
CA VAL A 17 9.77 5.02 10.73
C VAL A 17 10.74 5.00 11.92
N ILE A 18 11.77 4.16 11.86
CA ILE A 18 12.83 4.10 12.87
C ILE A 18 13.59 5.44 12.92
N ASN A 19 13.96 5.95 11.77
CA ASN A 19 14.68 7.23 11.64
C ASN A 19 13.83 8.41 12.15
N LEU A 20 12.52 8.41 11.86
CA LEU A 20 11.59 9.43 12.35
C LEU A 20 11.49 9.40 13.87
N ALA A 21 11.29 8.22 14.47
CA ALA A 21 11.20 8.08 15.92
C ALA A 21 12.52 8.50 16.62
N ALA A 22 13.66 8.15 16.04
CA ALA A 22 14.98 8.57 16.55
C ALA A 22 15.19 10.09 16.46
N LYS A 23 14.81 10.71 15.33
CA LYS A 23 14.88 12.14 15.10
C LYS A 23 14.05 12.92 16.11
N GLU A 24 12.83 12.46 16.35
CA GLU A 24 11.89 13.06 17.31
C GLU A 24 12.23 12.67 18.77
N LYS A 25 13.25 11.82 18.98
CA LYS A 25 13.69 11.30 20.29
C LYS A 25 12.58 10.55 21.03
N HIS A 26 11.71 9.88 20.31
CA HIS A 26 10.66 9.05 20.89
C HIS A 26 11.21 7.71 21.34
N GLN A 27 10.90 7.31 22.59
CA GLN A 27 11.34 6.03 23.14
C GLN A 27 10.65 4.84 22.47
N TYR A 28 9.44 5.04 21.98
CA TYR A 28 8.65 3.98 21.34
C TYR A 28 8.28 4.36 19.92
N ILE A 29 8.44 3.40 19.01
CA ILE A 29 7.91 3.43 17.67
C ILE A 29 6.45 3.01 17.75
N SER A 30 5.55 3.87 17.34
CA SER A 30 4.09 3.69 17.41
C SER A 30 3.44 3.68 16.02
N PRO A 31 2.17 3.26 15.89
CA PRO A 31 1.43 3.28 14.62
C PRO A 31 1.34 4.66 13.96
N GLU A 32 1.43 5.74 14.75
CA GLU A 32 1.41 7.12 14.23
C GLU A 32 2.66 7.42 13.39
N HIS A 33 3.81 6.85 13.75
CA HIS A 33 5.03 6.95 12.93
C HIS A 33 4.86 6.23 11.59
N LEU A 34 4.25 5.01 11.61
CA LEU A 34 3.89 4.30 10.37
C LEU A 34 2.98 5.14 9.49
N LEU A 35 1.90 5.67 10.07
CA LEU A 35 0.95 6.49 9.33
C LEU A 35 1.64 7.73 8.75
N LYS A 36 2.48 8.42 9.52
CA LYS A 36 3.22 9.60 9.06
C LYS A 36 4.09 9.28 7.83
N SER A 37 4.87 8.21 7.90
CA SER A 37 5.75 7.81 6.79
C SER A 37 4.96 7.32 5.57
N LEU A 38 3.86 6.58 5.76
CA LEU A 38 2.97 6.15 4.69
C LEU A 38 2.34 7.32 3.92
N LEU A 39 2.07 8.45 4.59
CA LEU A 39 1.49 9.64 3.97
C LEU A 39 2.43 10.39 3.00
N GLU A 40 3.68 9.95 2.85
CA GLU A 40 4.62 10.44 1.84
C GLU A 40 4.54 9.64 0.52
N ASP A 41 3.99 8.42 0.55
CA ASP A 41 3.82 7.59 -0.64
C ASP A 41 2.58 7.99 -1.45
N ARG A 42 2.76 8.21 -2.76
CA ARG A 42 1.68 8.67 -3.67
C ARG A 42 0.56 7.66 -3.82
N GLN A 43 0.90 6.38 -3.83
CA GLN A 43 -0.08 5.31 -3.97
C GLN A 43 -0.96 5.22 -2.72
N ILE A 44 -0.36 5.33 -1.56
CA ILE A 44 -1.08 5.35 -0.28
C ILE A 44 -2.02 6.56 -0.21
N ILE A 45 -1.56 7.73 -0.66
CA ILE A 45 -2.39 8.93 -0.76
C ILE A 45 -3.60 8.69 -1.68
N ASP A 46 -3.40 8.11 -2.86
CA ASP A 46 -4.48 7.78 -3.80
C ASP A 46 -5.50 6.82 -3.17
N LEU A 47 -5.06 5.80 -2.44
CA LEU A 47 -5.92 4.84 -1.76
C LEU A 47 -6.76 5.50 -0.64
N ILE A 48 -6.15 6.37 0.14
CA ILE A 48 -6.83 7.17 1.19
C ILE A 48 -7.93 8.02 0.56
N LEU A 49 -7.63 8.75 -0.51
CA LEU A 49 -8.62 9.61 -1.20
C LEU A 49 -9.76 8.79 -1.78
N LYS A 50 -9.49 7.65 -2.42
CA LYS A 50 -10.51 6.74 -2.97
C LYS A 50 -11.38 6.11 -1.89
N SER A 51 -10.85 5.92 -0.69
CA SER A 51 -11.62 5.38 0.44
C SER A 51 -12.51 6.42 1.12
N GLY A 52 -12.48 7.69 0.67
CA GLY A 52 -13.24 8.81 1.23
C GLY A 52 -12.48 9.63 2.26
N GLY A 53 -11.18 9.36 2.44
CA GLY A 53 -10.34 10.05 3.42
C GLY A 53 -9.99 11.49 3.04
N SER A 54 -9.95 12.37 4.04
CA SER A 54 -9.45 13.75 3.93
C SER A 54 -7.95 13.79 4.28
N LEU A 55 -7.09 13.87 3.27
CA LEU A 55 -5.64 13.86 3.46
C LEU A 55 -5.16 14.99 4.37
N SER A 56 -5.71 16.19 4.22
CA SER A 56 -5.35 17.37 5.05
C SER A 56 -5.69 17.17 6.53
N GLN A 57 -6.83 16.56 6.81
CA GLN A 57 -7.24 16.25 8.18
C GLN A 57 -6.36 15.15 8.77
N ILE A 58 -6.15 14.05 8.03
CA ILE A 58 -5.33 12.93 8.48
C ILE A 58 -3.90 13.39 8.79
N ARG A 59 -3.28 14.18 7.91
CA ARG A 59 -1.94 14.74 8.16
C ARG A 59 -1.89 15.57 9.43
N ARG A 60 -2.81 16.51 9.58
CA ARG A 60 -2.88 17.37 10.75
C ARG A 60 -3.06 16.58 12.05
N GLU A 61 -3.99 15.62 12.07
CA GLU A 61 -4.26 14.81 13.25
C GLU A 61 -3.09 13.85 13.56
N THR A 62 -2.44 13.27 12.54
CA THR A 62 -1.23 12.45 12.71
C THR A 62 -0.11 13.26 13.38
N ASP A 63 0.14 14.50 12.90
CA ASP A 63 1.14 15.40 13.48
C ASP A 63 0.79 15.78 14.93
N ALA A 64 -0.49 16.02 15.19
CA ALA A 64 -0.96 16.32 16.53
C ALA A 64 -0.82 15.14 17.50
N GLU A 65 -1.03 13.90 17.06
CA GLU A 65 -0.81 12.71 17.90
C GLU A 65 0.69 12.46 18.13
N LEU A 66 1.53 12.61 17.11
CA LEU A 66 2.99 12.48 17.24
C LEU A 66 3.55 13.51 18.24
N ALA A 67 3.07 14.75 18.19
CA ALA A 67 3.51 15.81 19.12
C ALA A 67 3.16 15.55 20.60
N LYS A 68 2.24 14.61 20.88
CA LYS A 68 1.89 14.19 22.25
C LYS A 68 2.85 13.14 22.82
N ILE A 69 3.66 12.50 21.96
CA ILE A 69 4.61 11.48 22.41
C ILE A 69 5.78 12.17 23.08
N PRO A 70 6.11 11.81 24.33
CA PRO A 70 7.19 12.46 25.06
C PRO A 70 8.56 12.20 24.39
N ALA A 71 9.33 13.26 24.18
CA ALA A 71 10.73 13.14 23.79
C ALA A 71 11.60 12.82 25.02
N VAL A 72 12.53 11.87 24.87
CA VAL A 72 13.45 11.47 25.94
C VAL A 72 14.74 12.29 25.83
N SER A 73 15.20 12.81 26.98
CA SER A 73 16.48 13.52 27.07
C SER A 73 17.62 12.52 27.31
N GLY A 74 18.56 12.40 26.33
CA GLY A 74 19.73 11.52 26.45
C GLY A 74 20.52 11.42 25.14
N GLN A 75 21.78 10.95 25.20
CA GLN A 75 22.70 10.97 24.06
C GLN A 75 22.44 9.89 23.00
N SER A 76 21.70 8.84 23.28
CA SER A 76 21.24 7.86 22.27
C SER A 76 19.97 7.16 22.75
N VAL A 77 18.85 7.50 22.14
CA VAL A 77 17.59 6.82 22.38
C VAL A 77 17.48 5.68 21.36
N GLN A 78 17.64 4.44 21.82
CA GLN A 78 17.27 3.29 21.01
C GLN A 78 15.76 3.11 21.12
N SER A 79 15.05 3.52 20.08
CA SER A 79 13.59 3.40 20.03
C SER A 79 13.16 1.93 19.96
N MET A 80 12.20 1.53 20.78
CA MET A 80 11.63 0.18 20.80
C MET A 80 10.26 0.16 20.14
N MET A 81 9.89 -0.93 19.51
CA MET A 81 8.54 -1.09 18.94
C MET A 81 7.50 -1.17 20.06
N SER A 82 6.44 -0.36 19.96
CA SER A 82 5.31 -0.43 20.89
C SER A 82 4.48 -1.70 20.67
N GLN A 83 3.66 -2.09 21.63
CA GLN A 83 2.73 -3.19 21.46
C GLN A 83 1.74 -2.93 20.34
N ASP A 84 1.24 -1.70 20.22
CA ASP A 84 0.31 -1.32 19.17
C ASP A 84 0.94 -1.38 17.77
N PHE A 85 2.21 -0.96 17.64
CA PHE A 85 2.97 -1.15 16.41
C PHE A 85 3.05 -2.63 16.02
N THR A 86 3.41 -3.48 16.98
CA THR A 86 3.50 -4.94 16.77
C THR A 86 2.13 -5.52 16.38
N ARG A 87 1.03 -5.08 17.02
CA ARG A 87 -0.34 -5.50 16.65
C ARG A 87 -0.70 -5.14 15.21
N VAL A 88 -0.41 -3.92 14.78
CA VAL A 88 -0.65 -3.48 13.41
C VAL A 88 0.14 -4.32 12.41
N MET A 89 1.42 -4.57 12.67
CA MET A 89 2.24 -5.36 11.74
C MET A 89 1.79 -6.83 11.68
N MET A 90 1.40 -7.42 12.81
CA MET A 90 0.80 -8.77 12.83
C MET A 90 -0.53 -8.83 12.06
N GLU A 91 -1.34 -7.77 12.12
CA GLU A 91 -2.56 -7.69 11.33
C GLU A 91 -2.27 -7.53 9.83
N ALA A 92 -1.22 -6.77 9.47
CA ALA A 92 -0.78 -6.66 8.08
C ALA A 92 -0.31 -8.02 7.52
N GLU A 93 0.43 -8.81 8.30
CA GLU A 93 0.81 -10.18 7.91
C GLU A 93 -0.43 -11.07 7.68
N LYS A 94 -1.41 -11.05 8.58
CA LYS A 94 -2.66 -11.82 8.41
C LYS A 94 -3.45 -11.38 7.17
N LEU A 95 -3.48 -10.09 6.87
CA LEU A 95 -4.16 -9.57 5.69
C LEU A 95 -3.44 -9.98 4.39
N ALA A 96 -2.11 -10.03 4.41
CA ALA A 96 -1.31 -10.55 3.31
C ALA A 96 -1.60 -12.06 3.09
N ASP A 97 -1.54 -12.86 4.16
CA ASP A 97 -1.83 -14.30 4.10
C ASP A 97 -3.25 -14.59 3.56
N LYS A 98 -4.27 -13.85 4.02
CA LYS A 98 -5.66 -13.96 3.52
C LYS A 98 -5.80 -13.63 2.03
N ALA A 99 -4.93 -12.78 1.53
CA ALA A 99 -4.91 -12.37 0.13
C ALA A 99 -4.00 -13.26 -0.74
N ASN A 100 -3.40 -14.30 -0.18
CA ASN A 100 -2.39 -15.16 -0.79
C ASN A 100 -1.13 -14.40 -1.24
N ASP A 101 -0.81 -13.30 -0.57
CA ASP A 101 0.43 -12.56 -0.78
C ASP A 101 1.56 -13.24 -0.01
N LYS A 102 2.73 -13.39 -0.63
CA LYS A 102 3.94 -13.87 0.04
C LYS A 102 4.63 -12.77 0.85
N TYR A 103 4.40 -11.54 0.44
CA TYR A 103 5.03 -10.35 1.04
C TYR A 103 3.99 -9.33 1.49
N VAL A 104 4.29 -8.66 2.60
CA VAL A 104 3.50 -7.56 3.14
C VAL A 104 3.86 -6.28 2.42
N THR A 105 2.87 -5.65 1.79
CA THR A 105 2.98 -4.42 1.01
C THR A 105 2.53 -3.20 1.80
N LEU A 106 2.85 -1.98 1.32
CA LEU A 106 2.43 -0.72 1.96
C LEU A 106 0.92 -0.62 2.13
N GLU A 107 0.15 -1.04 1.11
CA GLU A 107 -1.31 -1.00 1.19
C GLU A 107 -1.88 -2.00 2.20
N ARG A 108 -1.20 -3.14 2.48
CA ARG A 108 -1.60 -4.05 3.57
C ARG A 108 -1.32 -3.44 4.93
N ILE A 109 -0.22 -2.70 5.07
CA ILE A 109 0.08 -1.95 6.30
C ILE A 109 -0.96 -0.83 6.51
N LEU A 110 -1.32 -0.08 5.48
CA LEU A 110 -2.41 0.91 5.56
C LEU A 110 -3.74 0.27 5.95
N GLN A 111 -4.08 -0.86 5.34
CA GLN A 111 -5.29 -1.61 5.65
C GLN A 111 -5.29 -2.07 7.11
N ALA A 112 -4.19 -2.60 7.62
CA ALA A 112 -4.04 -3.00 9.01
C ALA A 112 -4.20 -1.82 9.97
N LEU A 113 -3.61 -0.65 9.66
CA LEU A 113 -3.81 0.58 10.44
C LEU A 113 -5.27 0.98 10.51
N SER A 114 -6.03 0.84 9.41
CA SER A 114 -7.45 1.17 9.36
C SER A 114 -8.37 0.16 10.07
N MET A 115 -7.85 -1.03 10.44
CA MET A 115 -8.60 -2.12 11.05
C MET A 115 -8.16 -2.47 12.47
N THR A 116 -7.03 -1.95 12.95
CA THR A 116 -6.53 -2.24 14.30
C THR A 116 -7.14 -1.27 15.31
N ASP A 117 -8.31 -1.64 15.81
CA ASP A 117 -9.05 -0.85 16.80
C ASP A 117 -8.22 -0.55 18.05
N GLY A 118 -8.51 0.61 18.67
CA GLY A 118 -7.87 1.07 19.90
C GLY A 118 -6.52 1.76 19.69
N THR A 119 -5.99 1.80 18.46
CA THR A 119 -4.79 2.60 18.14
C THR A 119 -5.15 4.04 17.78
N LYS A 120 -4.25 4.99 18.05
CA LYS A 120 -4.45 6.39 17.67
C LYS A 120 -4.47 6.55 16.14
N ALA A 121 -3.62 5.82 15.43
CA ALA A 121 -3.59 5.84 13.97
C ALA A 121 -4.93 5.38 13.36
N HIS A 122 -5.57 4.33 13.92
CA HIS A 122 -6.91 3.93 13.53
C HIS A 122 -7.92 5.06 13.73
N ALA A 123 -7.91 5.69 14.90
CA ALA A 123 -8.80 6.81 15.20
C ALA A 123 -8.61 7.97 14.21
N VAL A 124 -7.36 8.34 13.90
CA VAL A 124 -7.03 9.39 12.92
C VAL A 124 -7.57 9.03 11.52
N LEU A 125 -7.38 7.81 11.05
CA LEU A 125 -7.90 7.37 9.75
C LEU A 125 -9.44 7.39 9.72
N SER A 126 -10.08 6.88 10.77
CA SER A 126 -11.54 6.86 10.90
C SER A 126 -12.12 8.27 10.95
N ASN A 127 -11.57 9.16 11.79
CA ASN A 127 -11.98 10.57 11.89
C ASN A 127 -11.75 11.31 10.56
N GLY A 128 -10.66 10.98 9.89
CA GLY A 128 -10.34 11.50 8.55
C GLY A 128 -11.23 10.96 7.43
N GLY A 129 -12.22 10.11 7.73
CA GLY A 129 -13.21 9.62 6.78
C GLY A 129 -12.79 8.38 5.98
N VAL A 130 -11.68 7.74 6.32
CA VAL A 130 -11.27 6.49 5.66
C VAL A 130 -12.25 5.39 6.02
N ASN A 131 -12.93 4.85 5.01
CA ASN A 131 -13.83 3.71 5.17
C ASN A 131 -13.08 2.41 4.84
N PRO A 132 -12.94 1.45 5.79
CA PRO A 132 -12.18 0.22 5.57
C PRO A 132 -12.70 -0.64 4.40
N VAL A 133 -14.00 -0.66 4.16
CA VAL A 133 -14.60 -1.42 3.04
C VAL A 133 -14.22 -0.78 1.70
N LYS A 134 -14.36 0.56 1.60
CA LYS A 134 -13.93 1.30 0.39
C LYS A 134 -12.42 1.22 0.18
N LEU A 135 -11.63 1.24 1.25
CA LEU A 135 -10.18 1.06 1.17
C LEU A 135 -9.83 -0.32 0.59
N ASN A 136 -10.47 -1.38 1.07
CA ASN A 136 -10.26 -2.72 0.52
C ASN A 136 -10.66 -2.81 -0.97
N GLN A 137 -11.77 -2.18 -1.36
CA GLN A 137 -12.18 -2.10 -2.77
C GLN A 137 -11.13 -1.35 -3.61
N ALA A 138 -10.66 -0.19 -3.13
CA ALA A 138 -9.62 0.58 -3.82
C ALA A 138 -8.31 -0.20 -3.97
N ILE A 139 -7.90 -0.97 -2.95
CA ILE A 139 -6.73 -1.87 -3.01
C ILE A 139 -6.93 -2.94 -4.08
N ASN A 140 -8.10 -3.60 -4.12
CA ASN A 140 -8.40 -4.63 -5.11
C ASN A 140 -8.40 -4.07 -6.54
N GLU A 141 -8.98 -2.89 -6.74
CA GLU A 141 -8.94 -2.17 -8.03
C GLU A 141 -7.53 -1.79 -8.44
N TYR A 142 -6.71 -1.34 -7.50
CA TYR A 142 -5.30 -1.02 -7.75
C TYR A 142 -4.51 -2.25 -8.15
N ARG A 143 -4.70 -3.34 -7.44
CA ARG A 143 -3.98 -4.61 -7.66
C ARG A 143 -4.45 -5.35 -8.91
N LYS A 144 -5.71 -5.22 -9.31
CA LYS A 144 -6.30 -5.94 -10.47
C LYS A 144 -6.01 -7.46 -10.43
N GLY A 145 -6.12 -8.08 -9.27
CA GLY A 145 -5.86 -9.51 -9.06
C GLY A 145 -4.40 -9.92 -8.98
N ARG A 146 -3.44 -8.98 -9.00
CA ARG A 146 -2.02 -9.29 -8.84
C ARG A 146 -1.68 -9.60 -7.38
N LEU A 147 -0.81 -10.59 -7.19
CA LEU A 147 -0.30 -11.00 -5.88
C LEU A 147 1.06 -10.35 -5.62
N ALA A 148 1.37 -10.14 -4.35
CA ALA A 148 2.71 -9.76 -3.92
C ALA A 148 3.55 -11.03 -3.69
N ASP A 149 4.05 -11.62 -4.76
CA ASP A 149 4.81 -12.87 -4.80
C ASP A 149 6.34 -12.65 -4.83
N SER A 150 6.78 -11.41 -4.94
CA SER A 150 8.18 -10.98 -4.91
C SER A 150 8.39 -9.78 -4.01
N GLU A 151 9.62 -9.57 -3.55
CA GLU A 151 9.99 -8.40 -2.74
C GLU A 151 9.80 -7.07 -3.49
N THR A 152 9.85 -7.07 -4.82
CA THR A 152 9.68 -5.91 -5.70
C THR A 152 8.29 -5.82 -6.33
N ALA A 153 7.30 -6.52 -5.76
CA ALA A 153 5.95 -6.59 -6.34
C ALA A 153 5.32 -5.21 -6.57
N GLU A 154 5.50 -4.27 -5.64
CA GLU A 154 4.94 -2.91 -5.73
C GLU A 154 5.56 -2.10 -6.86
N ASP A 155 6.86 -2.26 -7.12
CA ASP A 155 7.54 -1.59 -8.25
C ASP A 155 6.98 -2.11 -9.59
N ASN A 156 6.71 -3.42 -9.66
CA ASN A 156 6.06 -4.03 -10.82
C ASN A 156 4.62 -3.51 -11.01
N PHE A 157 3.88 -3.25 -9.91
CA PHE A 157 2.53 -2.67 -10.00
C PHE A 157 2.57 -1.25 -10.56
N GLU A 158 3.53 -0.44 -10.14
CA GLU A 158 3.72 0.93 -10.64
C GLU A 158 4.23 0.97 -12.08
N ALA A 159 5.20 0.14 -12.42
CA ALA A 159 5.74 0.05 -13.78
C ALA A 159 4.65 -0.30 -14.79
N LEU A 160 3.80 -1.27 -14.48
CA LEU A 160 2.67 -1.64 -15.32
C LEU A 160 1.63 -0.52 -15.45
N LYS A 161 1.36 0.22 -14.37
CA LYS A 161 0.46 1.38 -14.41
C LYS A 161 1.01 2.49 -15.31
N LYS A 162 2.34 2.67 -15.32
CA LYS A 162 3.02 3.76 -16.03
C LYS A 162 3.28 3.43 -17.50
N PHE A 163 3.56 2.17 -17.83
CA PHE A 163 4.02 1.74 -19.16
C PHE A 163 3.04 0.82 -19.89
N ALA A 164 2.09 0.16 -19.20
CA ALA A 164 1.09 -0.67 -19.83
C ALA A 164 -0.09 0.18 -20.31
N VAL A 165 -0.35 0.12 -21.59
CA VAL A 165 -1.58 0.65 -22.18
C VAL A 165 -2.60 -0.48 -22.17
N ASP A 166 -3.75 -0.26 -21.52
CA ASP A 166 -4.87 -1.20 -21.60
C ASP A 166 -5.47 -1.18 -23.02
N ILE A 167 -4.94 -2.08 -23.86
CA ILE A 167 -5.35 -2.22 -25.26
C ILE A 167 -6.83 -2.66 -25.32
N THR A 168 -7.31 -3.44 -24.36
CA THR A 168 -8.70 -3.90 -24.31
C THR A 168 -9.66 -2.76 -24.00
N ALA A 169 -9.29 -1.87 -23.08
CA ALA A 169 -10.07 -0.66 -22.80
C ALA A 169 -10.09 0.28 -24.03
N LYS A 170 -8.93 0.48 -24.67
CA LYS A 170 -8.84 1.28 -25.92
C LYS A 170 -9.66 0.68 -27.07
N ALA A 171 -9.70 -0.66 -27.17
CA ALA A 171 -10.54 -1.34 -28.17
C ALA A 171 -12.04 -1.08 -27.94
N LYS A 172 -12.49 -1.18 -26.69
CA LYS A 172 -13.89 -0.91 -26.31
C LYS A 172 -14.28 0.55 -26.54
N GLU A 173 -13.34 1.47 -26.40
CA GLU A 173 -13.53 2.90 -26.64
C GLU A 173 -13.38 3.29 -28.13
N GLY A 174 -13.09 2.34 -29.01
CA GLY A 174 -12.86 2.61 -30.44
C GLY A 174 -11.60 3.42 -30.74
N LYS A 175 -10.66 3.48 -29.81
CA LYS A 175 -9.41 4.28 -29.90
C LYS A 175 -8.20 3.49 -30.38
N LEU A 176 -8.41 2.29 -30.93
CA LEU A 176 -7.34 1.54 -31.59
C LEU A 176 -7.28 1.92 -33.06
N ASP A 177 -6.06 2.15 -33.53
CA ASP A 177 -5.84 2.31 -34.96
C ASP A 177 -6.26 1.03 -35.70
N PRO A 178 -7.00 1.13 -36.83
CA PRO A 178 -7.37 -0.05 -37.60
C PRO A 178 -6.12 -0.78 -38.08
N VAL A 179 -6.08 -2.09 -37.87
CA VAL A 179 -4.99 -2.93 -38.39
C VAL A 179 -5.15 -3.03 -39.91
N VAL A 180 -4.32 -2.30 -40.63
CA VAL A 180 -4.31 -2.30 -42.09
C VAL A 180 -3.15 -3.17 -42.59
N GLY A 181 -3.42 -4.11 -43.47
CA GLY A 181 -2.39 -4.87 -44.19
C GLY A 181 -1.83 -6.10 -43.51
N ARG A 182 -2.46 -6.58 -42.40
CA ARG A 182 -2.03 -7.81 -41.70
C ARG A 182 -3.02 -8.97 -41.75
N ASP A 183 -3.88 -9.00 -42.77
CA ASP A 183 -4.95 -9.99 -42.92
C ASP A 183 -4.42 -11.45 -42.97
N HIS A 184 -3.22 -11.66 -43.52
CA HIS A 184 -2.57 -12.97 -43.57
C HIS A 184 -2.11 -13.47 -42.20
N GLU A 185 -1.62 -12.59 -41.35
CA GLU A 185 -1.14 -12.95 -39.98
C GLU A 185 -2.33 -13.22 -39.05
N ILE A 186 -3.42 -12.48 -39.21
CA ILE A 186 -4.67 -12.67 -38.45
C ILE A 186 -5.32 -14.00 -38.84
N ARG A 187 -5.39 -14.33 -40.12
CA ARG A 187 -5.93 -15.60 -40.62
C ARG A 187 -5.13 -16.80 -40.11
N ARG A 188 -3.81 -16.77 -40.23
CA ARG A 188 -2.93 -17.84 -39.77
C ARG A 188 -3.13 -18.16 -38.29
N ARG A 189 -3.27 -17.14 -37.43
CA ARG A 189 -3.45 -17.31 -36.00
C ARG A 189 -4.84 -17.81 -35.61
N SER A 190 -5.89 -17.47 -36.35
CA SER A 190 -7.23 -18.01 -36.15
C SER A 190 -7.37 -19.46 -36.66
N GLU A 191 -6.60 -19.87 -37.66
CA GLU A 191 -6.57 -21.24 -38.17
C GLU A 191 -5.80 -22.18 -37.22
N GLU A 192 -4.73 -21.70 -36.56
CA GLU A 192 -3.98 -22.47 -35.55
C GLU A 192 -4.85 -22.80 -34.32
N HIS A 193 -5.80 -21.96 -33.94
CA HIS A 193 -6.70 -22.22 -32.81
C HIS A 193 -7.91 -23.10 -33.12
N THR A 194 -8.25 -23.30 -34.40
CA THR A 194 -9.37 -24.16 -34.81
C THR A 194 -8.98 -25.60 -35.10
N SER A 195 -7.67 -25.93 -35.11
CA SER A 195 -7.18 -27.30 -35.36
C SER A 195 -6.91 -28.13 -34.09
N GLU A 196 -7.21 -27.59 -32.90
CA GLU A 196 -7.06 -28.29 -31.61
C GLU A 196 -8.40 -28.63 -30.90
N LEU A 197 -9.52 -28.69 -31.63
CA LEU A 197 -10.81 -29.15 -31.11
C LEU A 197 -11.23 -30.47 -31.75
#